data_ad3fcf6d5549dc8d36ee2a3ddc6eb3d9
#
_entry.id   ad3fcf6d5549dc8d36ee2a3ddc6eb3d9
#
_cell.length_a   1.000
_cell.length_b   1.000
_cell.length_c   1.000
_cell.angle_alpha   90.00
_cell.angle_beta   90.00
_cell.angle_gamma   90.00
#
_symmetry.space_group_name_H-M   'P 1'
#
loop_
_entity.id
_entity.type
_entity.pdbx_description
1 polymer ?
#
loop_
_entity_poly.entity_id
_entity_poly.type
_entity_poly.pdbx_seq_one_letter_code
_entity_poly.pdbx_strand_id
1 'polypeptide(L)'
;MLKVSGLSFHYQPHVPVLTDLTFSVLDGEIVGLLGKNGVGKTTALKLILGLLPLKKGTICLGNYSLYLHPMQYKKRINYVSDSHDIYNNLTGKEYLNFIADMYEVPSETRGKIYTPLIEAFQVEKYLNSPVKRLSHGTKQKIAIIASLVNDPLLWVLDEPMTGLDVEAVRVLKELIQSRAACGKSVLFSSHILEICENLCDKIVIMQAGTIQKTIELRDNPSYISLEDIYLEVVNDVPMEKGFSIKQNNK
;
A
#
# COMPACT_ATOMS: atom_id res chain seq x y z
N MET A 1 3.20 15.29 -0.31
CA MET A 1 1.83 15.12 0.24
C MET A 1 0.87 14.68 -0.85
N LEU A 2 0.16 13.55 -0.67
CA LEU A 2 -0.98 13.11 -1.47
C LEU A 2 -2.25 13.74 -0.91
N LYS A 3 -3.12 14.26 -1.79
CA LYS A 3 -4.49 14.70 -1.46
C LYS A 3 -5.49 13.97 -2.34
N VAL A 4 -6.46 13.33 -1.72
CA VAL A 4 -7.60 12.67 -2.36
C VAL A 4 -8.86 13.36 -1.85
N SER A 5 -9.72 13.87 -2.74
CA SER A 5 -10.91 14.63 -2.34
C SER A 5 -12.12 14.21 -3.17
N GLY A 6 -13.19 13.79 -2.49
CA GLY A 6 -14.49 13.48 -3.09
C GLY A 6 -14.46 12.30 -4.07
N LEU A 7 -13.54 11.35 -3.91
CA LEU A 7 -13.33 10.27 -4.86
C LEU A 7 -14.50 9.29 -4.83
N SER A 8 -15.20 9.18 -5.98
CA SER A 8 -16.29 8.23 -6.15
C SER A 8 -16.12 7.44 -7.44
N PHE A 9 -16.44 6.15 -7.39
CA PHE A 9 -16.24 5.25 -8.53
C PHE A 9 -17.24 4.09 -8.56
N HIS A 10 -17.57 3.66 -9.78
CA HIS A 10 -18.35 2.47 -10.06
C HIS A 10 -17.83 1.77 -11.33
N TYR A 11 -17.77 0.46 -11.33
CA TYR A 11 -17.48 -0.33 -12.53
C TYR A 11 -18.72 -0.42 -13.43
N GLN A 12 -19.88 -0.68 -12.82
CA GLN A 12 -21.16 -0.75 -13.51
C GLN A 12 -22.06 0.43 -13.10
N PRO A 13 -22.88 0.97 -13.99
CA PRO A 13 -23.85 2.01 -13.65
C PRO A 13 -24.68 1.59 -12.42
N HIS A 14 -24.92 2.54 -11.51
CA HIS A 14 -25.74 2.36 -10.29
C HIS A 14 -25.20 1.37 -9.24
N VAL A 15 -23.99 0.79 -9.43
CA VAL A 15 -23.34 -0.06 -8.42
C VAL A 15 -22.10 0.66 -7.90
N PRO A 16 -22.23 1.51 -6.87
CA PRO A 16 -21.08 2.25 -6.33
C PRO A 16 -20.08 1.28 -5.66
N VAL A 17 -18.79 1.48 -5.96
CA VAL A 17 -17.70 0.77 -5.30
C VAL A 17 -16.99 1.69 -4.31
N LEU A 18 -16.89 2.97 -4.66
CA LEU A 18 -16.37 4.01 -3.78
C LEU A 18 -17.32 5.21 -3.78
N THR A 19 -17.52 5.80 -2.60
CA THR A 19 -18.39 6.95 -2.40
C THR A 19 -17.71 7.99 -1.54
N ASP A 20 -17.39 9.14 -2.14
CA ASP A 20 -16.92 10.37 -1.47
C ASP A 20 -15.67 10.18 -0.58
N LEU A 21 -14.68 9.37 -1.03
CA LEU A 21 -13.45 9.19 -0.28
C LEU A 21 -12.63 10.48 -0.25
N THR A 22 -12.30 10.93 0.96
CA THR A 22 -11.47 12.13 1.19
C THR A 22 -10.46 11.82 2.28
N PHE A 23 -9.17 11.84 1.93
CA PHE A 23 -8.05 11.66 2.86
C PHE A 23 -6.75 12.21 2.28
N SER A 24 -5.72 12.28 3.10
CA SER A 24 -4.39 12.74 2.68
C SER A 24 -3.29 11.87 3.24
N VAL A 25 -2.14 11.88 2.58
CA VAL A 25 -0.87 11.32 3.06
C VAL A 25 0.15 12.44 3.08
N LEU A 26 0.66 12.79 4.24
CA LEU A 26 1.68 13.84 4.39
C LEU A 26 3.05 13.35 3.91
N ASP A 27 3.99 14.28 3.69
CA ASP A 27 5.35 13.90 3.35
C ASP A 27 6.00 13.19 4.55
N GLY A 28 6.63 12.04 4.29
CA GLY A 28 7.22 11.18 5.32
C GLY A 28 6.20 10.44 6.19
N GLU A 29 4.94 10.36 5.78
CA GLU A 29 3.88 9.67 6.51
C GLU A 29 3.64 8.26 5.97
N ILE A 30 3.42 7.31 6.87
CA ILE A 30 2.99 5.95 6.58
C ILE A 30 1.49 5.84 6.87
N VAL A 31 0.70 5.64 5.82
CA VAL A 31 -0.77 5.54 5.93
C VAL A 31 -1.25 4.14 5.52
N GLY A 32 -2.04 3.52 6.39
CA GLY A 32 -2.70 2.25 6.13
C GLY A 32 -4.16 2.43 5.73
N LEU A 33 -4.58 1.86 4.58
CA LEU A 33 -5.99 1.66 4.25
C LEU A 33 -6.45 0.33 4.82
N LEU A 34 -7.15 0.36 5.95
CA LEU A 34 -7.61 -0.83 6.67
C LEU A 34 -9.06 -1.16 6.32
N GLY A 35 -9.37 -2.44 6.11
CA GLY A 35 -10.75 -2.90 5.88
C GLY A 35 -10.80 -4.31 5.34
N LYS A 36 -11.98 -4.93 5.41
CA LYS A 36 -12.22 -6.28 4.90
C LYS A 36 -11.94 -6.38 3.38
N ASN A 37 -11.76 -7.60 2.89
CA ASN A 37 -11.63 -7.80 1.44
C ASN A 37 -12.93 -7.39 0.72
N GLY A 38 -12.79 -6.78 -0.47
CA GLY A 38 -13.91 -6.31 -1.26
C GLY A 38 -14.49 -4.94 -0.88
N VAL A 39 -14.01 -4.26 0.17
CA VAL A 39 -14.53 -2.92 0.57
C VAL A 39 -14.09 -1.77 -0.35
N GLY A 40 -13.23 -2.03 -1.36
CA GLY A 40 -12.79 -1.02 -2.32
C GLY A 40 -11.36 -0.53 -2.15
N LYS A 41 -10.53 -1.07 -1.23
CA LYS A 41 -9.12 -0.65 -1.03
C LYS A 41 -8.32 -0.64 -2.33
N THR A 42 -8.22 -1.79 -3.00
CA THR A 42 -7.52 -1.93 -4.30
C THR A 42 -8.07 -0.98 -5.37
N THR A 43 -9.39 -0.76 -5.39
CA THR A 43 -10.02 0.19 -6.32
C THR A 43 -9.58 1.62 -6.04
N ALA A 44 -9.53 2.02 -4.77
CA ALA A 44 -9.02 3.33 -4.35
C ALA A 44 -7.55 3.50 -4.75
N LEU A 45 -6.69 2.50 -4.50
CA LEU A 45 -5.29 2.52 -4.92
C LEU A 45 -5.16 2.63 -6.44
N LYS A 46 -5.92 1.85 -7.23
CA LYS A 46 -5.90 1.92 -8.70
C LYS A 46 -6.33 3.29 -9.25
N LEU A 47 -7.27 3.97 -8.62
CA LEU A 47 -7.66 5.33 -8.99
C LEU A 47 -6.55 6.33 -8.66
N ILE A 48 -5.93 6.24 -7.48
CA ILE A 48 -4.79 7.07 -7.08
C ILE A 48 -3.62 6.89 -8.06
N LEU A 49 -3.39 5.70 -8.56
CA LEU A 49 -2.36 5.41 -9.57
C LEU A 49 -2.73 5.86 -10.99
N GLY A 50 -3.98 6.28 -11.22
CA GLY A 50 -4.47 6.57 -12.56
C GLY A 50 -4.53 5.35 -13.48
N LEU A 51 -4.74 4.15 -12.91
CA LEU A 51 -4.99 2.90 -13.62
C LEU A 51 -6.46 2.71 -13.96
N LEU A 52 -7.34 3.46 -13.29
CA LEU A 52 -8.77 3.55 -13.57
C LEU A 52 -9.14 4.99 -13.93
N PRO A 53 -10.13 5.21 -14.80
CA PRO A 53 -10.55 6.55 -15.18
C PRO A 53 -11.18 7.28 -13.99
N LEU A 54 -10.65 8.46 -13.66
CA LEU A 54 -11.19 9.31 -12.60
C LEU A 54 -12.47 10.00 -13.12
N LYS A 55 -13.64 9.58 -12.61
CA LYS A 55 -14.94 10.12 -12.99
C LYS A 55 -15.42 11.23 -12.07
N LYS A 56 -15.13 11.14 -10.78
CA LYS A 56 -15.53 12.12 -9.76
C LYS A 56 -14.46 12.22 -8.67
N GLY A 57 -14.20 13.44 -8.22
CA GLY A 57 -13.19 13.76 -7.22
C GLY A 57 -11.91 14.33 -7.82
N THR A 58 -10.92 14.60 -6.98
CA THR A 58 -9.60 15.10 -7.37
C THR A 58 -8.49 14.34 -6.65
N ILE A 59 -7.37 14.15 -7.35
CA ILE A 59 -6.18 13.49 -6.81
C ILE A 59 -4.96 14.33 -7.18
N CYS A 60 -4.18 14.73 -6.17
CA CYS A 60 -2.96 15.52 -6.36
C CYS A 60 -1.81 14.94 -5.52
N LEU A 61 -0.60 14.91 -6.08
CA LEU A 61 0.64 14.59 -5.39
C LEU A 61 1.55 15.83 -5.43
N GLY A 62 1.69 16.50 -4.28
CA GLY A 62 2.28 17.83 -4.23
C GLY A 62 1.52 18.82 -5.11
N ASN A 63 2.22 19.45 -6.04
CA ASN A 63 1.64 20.41 -6.99
C ASN A 63 1.12 19.75 -8.28
N TYR A 64 1.19 18.43 -8.41
CA TYR A 64 0.82 17.71 -9.62
C TYR A 64 -0.53 17.02 -9.47
N SER A 65 -1.52 17.52 -10.21
CA SER A 65 -2.81 16.85 -10.36
C SER A 65 -2.69 15.65 -11.29
N LEU A 66 -3.29 14.52 -10.91
CA LEU A 66 -3.37 13.34 -11.77
C LEU A 66 -4.04 13.64 -13.13
N TYR A 67 -5.02 14.55 -13.14
CA TYR A 67 -5.74 14.94 -14.34
C TYR A 67 -4.97 15.94 -15.22
N LEU A 68 -4.41 17.00 -14.61
CA LEU A 68 -3.75 18.10 -15.35
C LEU A 68 -2.28 17.79 -15.69
N HIS A 69 -1.60 17.02 -14.87
CA HIS A 69 -0.16 16.75 -14.98
C HIS A 69 0.15 15.24 -14.85
N PRO A 70 -0.49 14.36 -15.67
CA PRO A 70 -0.43 12.91 -15.45
C PRO A 70 0.99 12.35 -15.51
N MET A 71 1.85 12.85 -16.41
CA MET A 71 3.23 12.36 -16.53
C MET A 71 4.09 12.74 -15.33
N GLN A 72 4.02 14.00 -14.87
CA GLN A 72 4.75 14.47 -13.69
C GLN A 72 4.25 13.78 -12.42
N TYR A 73 2.95 13.50 -12.32
CA TYR A 73 2.37 12.73 -11.24
C TYR A 73 2.90 11.30 -11.23
N LYS A 74 2.81 10.59 -12.36
CA LYS A 74 3.19 9.17 -12.48
C LYS A 74 4.69 8.92 -12.29
N LYS A 75 5.56 9.85 -12.67
CA LYS A 75 7.01 9.74 -12.42
C LYS A 75 7.38 9.76 -10.92
N ARG A 76 6.46 10.16 -10.02
CA ARG A 76 6.69 10.33 -8.58
C ARG A 76 6.04 9.28 -7.70
N ILE A 77 5.30 8.36 -8.31
CA ILE A 77 4.56 7.32 -7.60
C ILE A 77 4.93 5.96 -8.17
N ASN A 78 5.11 4.99 -7.30
CA ASN A 78 5.27 3.59 -7.69
C ASN A 78 4.31 2.70 -6.93
N TYR A 79 4.08 1.53 -7.52
CA TYR A 79 3.06 0.59 -7.06
C TYR A 79 3.58 -0.83 -7.01
N VAL A 80 3.22 -1.54 -5.94
CA VAL A 80 3.34 -2.99 -5.84
C VAL A 80 1.92 -3.55 -5.74
N SER A 81 1.55 -4.35 -6.74
CA SER A 81 0.23 -5.00 -6.79
C SER A 81 0.24 -6.30 -5.99
N ASP A 82 -0.90 -6.67 -5.42
CA ASP A 82 -1.13 -8.01 -4.90
C ASP A 82 -1.06 -9.09 -6.00
N SER A 83 -1.42 -8.77 -7.26
CA SER A 83 -1.32 -9.68 -8.41
C SER A 83 -0.04 -9.44 -9.21
N HIS A 84 0.78 -10.49 -9.41
CA HIS A 84 2.14 -10.39 -10.01
C HIS A 84 2.25 -11.04 -11.39
N ASP A 85 1.14 -11.17 -12.11
CA ASP A 85 1.10 -11.91 -13.39
C ASP A 85 1.50 -11.11 -14.63
N ILE A 86 2.01 -9.87 -14.45
CA ILE A 86 2.13 -8.90 -15.55
C ILE A 86 3.27 -9.25 -16.52
N TYR A 87 4.35 -9.88 -16.07
CA TYR A 87 5.54 -10.14 -16.92
C TYR A 87 6.07 -11.57 -16.78
N ASN A 88 5.19 -12.53 -16.88
CA ASN A 88 5.46 -13.95 -16.62
C ASN A 88 6.60 -14.57 -17.47
N ASN A 89 6.89 -14.02 -18.65
CA ASN A 89 7.90 -14.56 -19.56
C ASN A 89 9.30 -13.97 -19.34
N LEU A 90 9.42 -12.86 -18.61
CA LEU A 90 10.72 -12.29 -18.26
C LEU A 90 11.37 -13.08 -17.12
N THR A 91 12.69 -13.11 -17.08
CA THR A 91 13.44 -13.48 -15.88
C THR A 91 13.34 -12.38 -14.84
N GLY A 92 13.63 -12.68 -13.56
CA GLY A 92 13.64 -11.66 -12.52
C GLY A 92 14.57 -10.49 -12.86
N LYS A 93 15.77 -10.77 -13.43
CA LYS A 93 16.74 -9.76 -13.85
C LYS A 93 16.23 -8.90 -15.01
N GLU A 94 15.62 -9.53 -16.01
CA GLU A 94 15.01 -8.81 -17.14
C GLU A 94 13.86 -7.92 -16.68
N TYR A 95 13.05 -8.40 -15.74
CA TYR A 95 11.97 -7.61 -15.16
C TYR A 95 12.49 -6.37 -14.42
N LEU A 96 13.53 -6.52 -13.56
CA LEU A 96 14.15 -5.37 -12.89
C LEU A 96 14.69 -4.35 -13.90
N ASN A 97 15.38 -4.81 -14.94
CA ASN A 97 15.90 -3.92 -15.99
C ASN A 97 14.78 -3.25 -16.78
N PHE A 98 13.74 -3.98 -17.14
CA PHE A 98 12.58 -3.45 -17.87
C PHE A 98 11.90 -2.30 -17.08
N ILE A 99 11.70 -2.47 -15.79
CA ILE A 99 11.12 -1.39 -14.97
C ILE A 99 12.08 -0.20 -14.88
N ALA A 100 13.39 -0.45 -14.74
CA ALA A 100 14.38 0.62 -14.74
C ALA A 100 14.42 1.40 -16.08
N ASP A 101 14.28 0.71 -17.20
CA ASP A 101 14.19 1.33 -18.52
C ASP A 101 12.96 2.22 -18.65
N MET A 102 11.80 1.77 -18.17
CA MET A 102 10.56 2.55 -18.19
C MET A 102 10.66 3.86 -17.38
N TYR A 103 11.47 3.88 -16.34
CA TYR A 103 11.75 5.08 -15.55
C TYR A 103 13.01 5.82 -15.99
N GLU A 104 13.62 5.45 -17.12
CA GLU A 104 14.80 6.10 -17.69
C GLU A 104 16.01 6.10 -16.72
N VAL A 105 16.12 5.06 -15.85
CA VAL A 105 17.22 4.95 -14.89
C VAL A 105 18.48 4.41 -15.58
N PRO A 106 19.60 5.14 -15.56
CA PRO A 106 20.84 4.72 -16.22
C PRO A 106 21.36 3.35 -15.72
N SER A 107 21.88 2.53 -16.62
CA SER A 107 22.34 1.16 -16.31
C SER A 107 23.42 1.11 -15.23
N GLU A 108 24.34 2.10 -15.21
CA GLU A 108 25.43 2.23 -14.23
C GLU A 108 24.94 2.53 -12.80
N THR A 109 23.72 3.05 -12.63
CA THR A 109 23.15 3.35 -11.30
C THR A 109 22.30 2.23 -10.75
N ARG A 110 21.77 1.33 -11.60
CA ARG A 110 20.83 0.26 -11.19
C ARG A 110 21.42 -0.67 -10.15
N GLY A 111 22.69 -1.05 -10.31
CA GLY A 111 23.38 -1.90 -9.36
C GLY A 111 23.41 -1.32 -7.94
N LYS A 112 23.64 -0.01 -7.81
CA LYS A 112 23.65 0.67 -6.51
C LYS A 112 22.30 0.63 -5.80
N ILE A 113 21.19 0.60 -6.57
CA ILE A 113 19.82 0.56 -6.05
C ILE A 113 19.40 -0.89 -5.75
N TYR A 114 19.65 -1.79 -6.70
CA TYR A 114 19.13 -3.15 -6.64
C TYR A 114 19.95 -4.09 -5.75
N THR A 115 21.29 -4.01 -5.78
CA THR A 115 22.14 -4.96 -5.07
C THR A 115 21.81 -5.07 -3.58
N PRO A 116 21.71 -3.96 -2.80
CA PRO A 116 21.36 -4.06 -1.38
C PRO A 116 19.99 -4.69 -1.13
N LEU A 117 19.01 -4.43 -2.01
CA LEU A 117 17.65 -4.96 -1.90
C LEU A 117 17.61 -6.46 -2.27
N ILE A 118 18.35 -6.87 -3.31
CA ILE A 118 18.47 -8.27 -3.74
C ILE A 118 19.07 -9.11 -2.60
N GLU A 119 20.10 -8.60 -1.95
CA GLU A 119 20.75 -9.24 -0.79
C GLU A 119 19.79 -9.32 0.41
N ALA A 120 19.15 -8.20 0.78
CA ALA A 120 18.22 -8.14 1.91
C ALA A 120 17.03 -9.09 1.74
N PHE A 121 16.46 -9.19 0.55
CA PHE A 121 15.36 -10.12 0.25
C PHE A 121 15.81 -11.53 -0.13
N GLN A 122 17.12 -11.78 -0.24
CA GLN A 122 17.71 -13.08 -0.57
C GLN A 122 17.18 -13.68 -1.89
N VAL A 123 17.04 -12.85 -2.94
CA VAL A 123 16.44 -13.29 -4.21
C VAL A 123 17.46 -13.53 -5.33
N GLU A 124 18.75 -13.36 -5.11
CA GLU A 124 19.80 -13.45 -6.13
C GLU A 124 19.72 -14.74 -6.97
N LYS A 125 19.58 -15.89 -6.32
CA LYS A 125 19.49 -17.21 -6.98
C LYS A 125 18.29 -17.36 -7.92
N TYR A 126 17.27 -16.50 -7.77
CA TYR A 126 16.04 -16.55 -8.57
C TYR A 126 16.03 -15.61 -9.75
N LEU A 127 16.99 -14.66 -9.84
CA LEU A 127 16.98 -13.60 -10.85
C LEU A 127 17.12 -14.11 -12.28
N ASN A 128 17.76 -15.26 -12.49
CA ASN A 128 17.91 -15.85 -13.82
C ASN A 128 16.74 -16.79 -14.20
N SER A 129 15.77 -16.97 -13.32
CA SER A 129 14.60 -17.82 -13.56
C SER A 129 13.45 -17.01 -14.14
N PRO A 130 12.66 -17.56 -15.10
CA PRO A 130 11.44 -16.91 -15.57
C PRO A 130 10.46 -16.64 -14.42
N VAL A 131 9.87 -15.43 -14.36
CA VAL A 131 8.96 -15.01 -13.28
C VAL A 131 7.80 -15.99 -13.08
N LYS A 132 7.26 -16.59 -14.16
CA LYS A 132 6.19 -17.60 -14.06
C LYS A 132 6.53 -18.84 -13.24
N ARG A 133 7.83 -19.16 -13.07
CA ARG A 133 8.28 -20.32 -12.30
C ARG A 133 8.56 -20.01 -10.84
N LEU A 134 8.50 -18.73 -10.45
CA LEU A 134 8.78 -18.29 -9.10
C LEU A 134 7.55 -18.47 -8.21
N SER A 135 7.78 -18.70 -6.92
CA SER A 135 6.72 -18.68 -5.92
C SER A 135 6.11 -17.29 -5.80
N HIS A 136 4.88 -17.20 -5.29
CA HIS A 136 4.20 -15.92 -5.06
C HIS A 136 5.06 -14.97 -4.24
N GLY A 137 5.59 -15.42 -3.10
CA GLY A 137 6.46 -14.59 -2.26
C GLY A 137 7.75 -14.14 -2.94
N THR A 138 8.36 -14.96 -3.82
CA THR A 138 9.55 -14.54 -4.58
C THR A 138 9.20 -13.49 -5.63
N LYS A 139 8.06 -13.63 -6.31
CA LYS A 139 7.54 -12.61 -7.24
C LYS A 139 7.29 -11.29 -6.51
N GLN A 140 6.67 -11.35 -5.32
CA GLN A 140 6.40 -10.19 -4.47
C GLN A 140 7.70 -9.46 -4.10
N LYS A 141 8.73 -10.19 -3.63
CA LYS A 141 10.04 -9.62 -3.31
C LYS A 141 10.66 -8.89 -4.52
N ILE A 142 10.64 -9.50 -5.72
CA ILE A 142 11.17 -8.90 -6.94
C ILE A 142 10.35 -7.66 -7.35
N ALA A 143 9.02 -7.69 -7.23
CA ALA A 143 8.17 -6.54 -7.51
C ALA A 143 8.44 -5.37 -6.55
N ILE A 144 8.64 -5.65 -5.26
CA ILE A 144 9.04 -4.67 -4.24
C ILE A 144 10.38 -4.01 -4.66
N ILE A 145 11.39 -4.80 -5.00
CA ILE A 145 12.70 -4.30 -5.43
C ILE A 145 12.56 -3.40 -6.67
N ALA A 146 11.83 -3.88 -7.68
CA ALA A 146 11.60 -3.13 -8.93
C ALA A 146 10.94 -1.77 -8.68
N SER A 147 9.97 -1.72 -7.76
CA SER A 147 9.20 -0.51 -7.48
C SER A 147 9.99 0.63 -6.84
N LEU A 148 11.21 0.37 -6.38
CA LEU A 148 12.06 1.37 -5.72
C LEU A 148 13.11 2.00 -6.64
N VAL A 149 13.17 1.59 -7.92
CA VAL A 149 14.24 1.95 -8.84
C VAL A 149 14.39 3.45 -9.10
N ASN A 150 13.29 4.19 -9.16
CA ASN A 150 13.26 5.64 -9.42
C ASN A 150 13.04 6.47 -8.15
N ASP A 151 13.18 5.87 -6.97
CA ASP A 151 13.04 6.51 -5.66
C ASP A 151 11.75 7.35 -5.52
N PRO A 152 10.56 6.76 -5.63
CA PRO A 152 9.29 7.48 -5.69
C PRO A 152 9.03 8.33 -4.44
N LEU A 153 8.34 9.47 -4.61
CA LEU A 153 7.88 10.31 -3.49
C LEU A 153 6.75 9.63 -2.71
N LEU A 154 5.88 8.90 -3.43
CA LEU A 154 4.81 8.10 -2.83
C LEU A 154 4.95 6.66 -3.29
N TRP A 155 5.11 5.76 -2.34
CA TRP A 155 5.14 4.33 -2.56
C TRP A 155 3.81 3.70 -2.18
N VAL A 156 3.11 3.13 -3.15
CA VAL A 156 1.79 2.51 -2.97
C VAL A 156 1.92 1.00 -3.00
N LEU A 157 1.34 0.33 -1.98
CA LEU A 157 1.46 -1.11 -1.80
C LEU A 157 0.08 -1.72 -1.55
N ASP A 158 -0.31 -2.71 -2.35
CA ASP A 158 -1.58 -3.42 -2.18
C ASP A 158 -1.32 -4.77 -1.51
N GLU A 159 -1.79 -4.94 -0.26
CA GLU A 159 -1.60 -6.13 0.58
C GLU A 159 -0.14 -6.65 0.60
N PRO A 160 0.89 -5.81 0.81
CA PRO A 160 2.27 -6.10 0.45
C PRO A 160 2.92 -7.22 1.25
N MET A 161 2.38 -7.59 2.40
CA MET A 161 2.94 -8.61 3.28
C MET A 161 2.36 -10.00 3.03
N THR A 162 1.32 -10.09 2.20
CA THR A 162 0.69 -11.35 1.85
C THR A 162 1.66 -12.24 1.06
N GLY A 163 1.84 -13.48 1.51
CA GLY A 163 2.71 -14.47 0.87
C GLY A 163 4.22 -14.29 1.08
N LEU A 164 4.64 -13.28 1.84
CA LEU A 164 6.02 -13.12 2.27
C LEU A 164 6.34 -14.02 3.48
N ASP A 165 7.57 -14.50 3.54
CA ASP A 165 8.11 -15.12 4.76
C ASP A 165 8.43 -14.06 5.83
N VAL A 166 8.61 -14.52 7.08
CA VAL A 166 8.83 -13.64 8.25
C VAL A 166 10.00 -12.69 8.07
N GLU A 167 11.10 -13.17 7.46
CA GLU A 167 12.30 -12.37 7.23
C GLU A 167 12.03 -11.27 6.19
N ALA A 168 11.33 -11.59 5.09
CA ALA A 168 10.95 -10.60 4.08
C ALA A 168 9.97 -9.57 4.61
N VAL A 169 9.03 -9.96 5.48
CA VAL A 169 8.13 -9.01 6.18
C VAL A 169 8.93 -8.04 7.02
N ARG A 170 9.94 -8.52 7.76
CA ARG A 170 10.84 -7.67 8.56
C ARG A 170 11.58 -6.67 7.68
N VAL A 171 12.21 -7.15 6.59
CA VAL A 171 12.91 -6.28 5.64
C VAL A 171 11.97 -5.22 5.04
N LEU A 172 10.77 -5.61 4.64
CA LEU A 172 9.79 -4.69 4.09
C LEU A 172 9.37 -3.61 5.09
N LYS A 173 9.13 -3.97 6.35
CA LYS A 173 8.82 -3.00 7.43
C LYS A 173 9.95 -1.99 7.62
N GLU A 174 11.21 -2.45 7.68
CA GLU A 174 12.39 -1.60 7.79
C GLU A 174 12.52 -0.65 6.58
N LEU A 175 12.26 -1.13 5.36
CA LEU A 175 12.25 -0.29 4.16
C LEU A 175 11.15 0.78 4.22
N ILE A 176 9.95 0.44 4.62
CA ILE A 176 8.83 1.40 4.77
C ILE A 176 9.21 2.49 5.76
N GLN A 177 9.73 2.12 6.94
CA GLN A 177 10.14 3.07 7.97
C GLN A 177 11.31 3.94 7.53
N SER A 178 12.32 3.36 6.89
CA SER A 178 13.48 4.13 6.40
C SER A 178 13.09 5.14 5.33
N ARG A 179 12.15 4.80 4.47
CA ARG A 179 11.63 5.74 3.46
C ARG A 179 10.87 6.90 4.10
N ALA A 180 10.01 6.62 5.07
CA ALA A 180 9.29 7.65 5.81
C ALA A 180 10.27 8.59 6.54
N ALA A 181 11.29 8.06 7.18
CA ALA A 181 12.35 8.84 7.82
C ALA A 181 13.12 9.75 6.84
N CYS A 182 13.21 9.35 5.55
CA CYS A 182 13.77 10.17 4.47
C CYS A 182 12.77 11.15 3.83
N GLY A 183 11.59 11.34 4.42
CA GLY A 183 10.55 12.25 3.90
C GLY A 183 9.74 11.69 2.72
N LYS A 184 9.87 10.40 2.38
CA LYS A 184 9.09 9.73 1.34
C LYS A 184 7.84 9.11 1.97
N SER A 185 6.69 9.27 1.32
CA SER A 185 5.43 8.77 1.87
C SER A 185 5.14 7.34 1.44
N VAL A 186 4.43 6.60 2.28
CA VAL A 186 3.97 5.25 1.99
C VAL A 186 2.47 5.14 2.23
N LEU A 187 1.75 4.59 1.25
CA LEU A 187 0.33 4.27 1.35
C LEU A 187 0.16 2.77 1.07
N PHE A 188 -0.34 2.01 2.03
CA PHE A 188 -0.58 0.60 1.78
C PHE A 188 -1.97 0.14 2.21
N SER A 189 -2.51 -0.87 1.53
CA SER A 189 -3.71 -1.55 1.96
C SER A 189 -3.38 -2.72 2.87
N SER A 190 -4.24 -2.97 3.85
CA SER A 190 -4.19 -4.19 4.67
C SER A 190 -5.57 -4.55 5.19
N HIS A 191 -5.75 -5.83 5.50
CA HIS A 191 -6.87 -6.35 6.29
C HIS A 191 -6.40 -6.81 7.68
N ILE A 192 -5.09 -6.70 7.98
CA ILE A 192 -4.47 -7.13 9.24
C ILE A 192 -4.20 -5.90 10.10
N LEU A 193 -4.94 -5.81 11.19
CA LEU A 193 -4.92 -4.68 12.12
C LEU A 193 -3.54 -4.47 12.75
N GLU A 194 -2.94 -5.55 13.26
CA GLU A 194 -1.63 -5.53 13.95
C GLU A 194 -0.51 -4.93 13.07
N ILE A 195 -0.56 -5.16 11.77
CA ILE A 195 0.42 -4.58 10.84
C ILE A 195 0.25 -3.06 10.79
N CYS A 196 -0.99 -2.60 10.69
CA CYS A 196 -1.29 -1.16 10.63
C CYS A 196 -0.93 -0.48 11.96
N GLU A 197 -1.24 -1.09 13.09
CA GLU A 197 -0.96 -0.57 14.43
C GLU A 197 0.54 -0.37 14.67
N ASN A 198 1.36 -1.34 14.24
CA ASN A 198 2.80 -1.32 14.48
C ASN A 198 3.61 -0.51 13.45
N LEU A 199 3.01 -0.13 12.31
CA LEU A 199 3.77 0.44 11.20
C LEU A 199 3.29 1.83 10.78
N CYS A 200 1.97 2.12 10.92
CA CYS A 200 1.39 3.35 10.41
C CYS A 200 1.54 4.53 11.37
N ASP A 201 1.59 5.72 10.78
CA ASP A 201 1.38 6.98 11.48
C ASP A 201 -0.11 7.32 11.52
N LYS A 202 -0.84 6.88 10.48
CA LYS A 202 -2.27 7.12 10.29
C LYS A 202 -2.94 5.89 9.69
N ILE A 203 -4.15 5.60 10.15
CA ILE A 203 -5.01 4.55 9.61
C ILE A 203 -6.31 5.15 9.09
N VAL A 204 -6.67 4.76 7.87
CA VAL A 204 -7.95 5.09 7.24
C VAL A 204 -8.79 3.81 7.18
N ILE A 205 -9.84 3.72 7.98
CA ILE A 205 -10.73 2.54 8.05
C ILE A 205 -11.81 2.69 6.99
N MET A 206 -11.87 1.70 6.09
CA MET A 206 -12.83 1.62 4.99
C MET A 206 -13.86 0.52 5.22
N GLN A 207 -15.14 0.85 4.94
CA GLN A 207 -16.26 -0.10 4.91
C GLN A 207 -17.24 0.30 3.81
N ALA A 208 -17.74 -0.69 3.06
CA ALA A 208 -18.75 -0.49 2.00
C ALA A 208 -18.43 0.69 1.04
N GLY A 209 -17.16 0.85 0.68
CA GLY A 209 -16.72 1.88 -0.27
C GLY A 209 -16.63 3.30 0.28
N THR A 210 -16.72 3.48 1.60
CA THR A 210 -16.61 4.77 2.29
C THR A 210 -15.52 4.74 3.37
N ILE A 211 -15.02 5.91 3.76
CA ILE A 211 -14.17 6.04 4.93
C ILE A 211 -15.08 6.21 6.14
N GLN A 212 -14.94 5.32 7.11
CA GLN A 212 -15.71 5.37 8.35
C GLN A 212 -14.98 6.15 9.43
N LYS A 213 -13.67 5.97 9.52
CA LYS A 213 -12.84 6.62 10.53
C LYS A 213 -11.41 6.82 10.04
N THR A 214 -10.81 7.92 10.44
CA THR A 214 -9.37 8.16 10.30
C THR A 214 -8.78 8.29 11.69
N ILE A 215 -7.67 7.59 11.95
CA ILE A 215 -7.01 7.54 13.26
C ILE A 215 -5.55 7.95 13.05
N GLU A 216 -5.14 9.03 13.73
CA GLU A 216 -3.74 9.42 13.85
C GLU A 216 -3.12 8.64 15.01
N LEU A 217 -2.09 7.83 14.75
CA LEU A 217 -1.45 6.99 15.78
C LEU A 217 -0.33 7.71 16.52
N ARG A 218 0.35 8.66 15.85
CA ARG A 218 1.48 9.40 16.44
C ARG A 218 1.10 10.21 17.70
N ASP A 219 -0.12 10.73 17.74
CA ASP A 219 -0.59 11.65 18.78
C ASP A 219 -1.59 11.02 19.74
N ASN A 220 -1.81 9.69 19.67
CA ASN A 220 -2.84 9.03 20.41
C ASN A 220 -2.29 8.11 21.52
N PRO A 221 -2.04 8.61 22.74
CA PRO A 221 -1.74 7.77 23.91
C PRO A 221 -3.04 7.13 24.46
N SER A 222 -4.05 6.88 23.63
CA SER A 222 -5.37 6.51 24.11
C SER A 222 -5.42 5.05 24.57
N TYR A 223 -6.03 4.87 25.72
CA TYR A 223 -6.42 3.64 26.40
C TYR A 223 -7.45 2.78 25.62
N ILE A 224 -7.81 3.17 24.39
CA ILE A 224 -8.75 2.43 23.55
C ILE A 224 -7.91 1.64 22.53
N SER A 225 -8.04 0.32 22.52
CA SER A 225 -7.32 -0.51 21.57
C SER A 225 -7.82 -0.22 20.14
N LEU A 226 -6.91 -0.25 19.18
CA LEU A 226 -7.29 -0.11 17.77
C LEU A 226 -8.28 -1.21 17.33
N GLU A 227 -8.19 -2.38 17.97
CA GLU A 227 -9.12 -3.49 17.78
C GLU A 227 -10.55 -3.12 18.17
N ASP A 228 -10.73 -2.48 19.33
CA ASP A 228 -12.04 -2.03 19.81
C ASP A 228 -12.64 -1.00 18.85
N ILE A 229 -11.83 -0.03 18.40
CA ILE A 229 -12.26 0.97 17.42
C ILE A 229 -12.66 0.30 16.09
N TYR A 230 -11.87 -0.67 15.62
CA TYR A 230 -12.15 -1.38 14.40
C TYR A 230 -13.43 -2.21 14.49
N LEU A 231 -13.63 -2.91 15.61
CA LEU A 231 -14.84 -3.71 15.86
C LEU A 231 -16.09 -2.83 15.97
N GLU A 232 -15.99 -1.68 16.61
CA GLU A 232 -17.09 -0.69 16.66
C GLU A 232 -17.49 -0.25 15.25
N VAL A 233 -16.50 0.10 14.42
CA VAL A 233 -16.73 0.56 13.03
C VAL A 233 -17.28 -0.54 12.14
N VAL A 234 -16.79 -1.78 12.26
CA VAL A 234 -17.10 -2.87 11.32
C VAL A 234 -18.40 -3.61 11.66
N ASN A 235 -18.80 -3.62 12.95
CA ASN A 235 -19.96 -4.39 13.41
C ASN A 235 -21.25 -3.59 13.54
N ASP A 236 -21.23 -2.25 13.37
CA ASP A 236 -22.40 -1.37 13.62
C ASP A 236 -23.03 -1.59 15.01
N VAL A 237 -22.29 -2.16 15.97
CA VAL A 237 -22.75 -2.51 17.32
C VAL A 237 -22.16 -1.50 18.29
N PRO A 238 -23.00 -0.69 18.97
CA PRO A 238 -22.51 0.11 20.10
C PRO A 238 -21.94 -0.84 21.15
N MET A 239 -20.70 -0.66 21.54
CA MET A 239 -20.12 -1.40 22.66
C MET A 239 -20.92 -1.09 23.93
N GLU A 240 -21.78 -2.00 24.35
CA GLU A 240 -22.22 -2.04 25.74
C GLU A 240 -21.00 -2.32 26.60
N LYS A 241 -20.67 -1.38 27.48
CA LYS A 241 -19.63 -1.51 28.49
C LYS A 241 -19.86 -2.78 29.32
N GLY A 242 -18.95 -3.73 29.21
CA GLY A 242 -18.79 -4.79 30.21
C GLY A 242 -19.17 -6.19 29.81
N PHE A 243 -18.30 -6.91 29.10
CA PHE A 243 -18.24 -8.36 29.20
C PHE A 243 -17.43 -8.74 30.43
N SER A 244 -18.13 -8.87 31.59
CA SER A 244 -17.57 -9.52 32.77
C SER A 244 -17.53 -11.03 32.51
N ILE A 245 -16.33 -11.59 32.26
CA ILE A 245 -16.12 -13.02 32.32
C ILE A 245 -16.34 -13.44 33.77
N LYS A 246 -17.53 -14.00 34.09
CA LYS A 246 -17.75 -14.73 35.35
C LYS A 246 -16.86 -15.97 35.30
N GLN A 247 -15.80 -15.95 36.07
CA GLN A 247 -15.09 -17.17 36.47
C GLN A 247 -16.08 -18.05 37.23
N ASN A 248 -16.53 -19.13 36.63
CA ASN A 248 -17.20 -20.20 37.35
C ASN A 248 -16.10 -21.08 37.96
N ASN A 249 -15.80 -20.85 39.22
CA ASN A 249 -15.24 -21.86 40.12
C ASN A 249 -16.28 -22.95 40.38
N LYS A 250 -16.01 -24.17 39.93
CA LYS A 250 -16.35 -25.42 40.60
C LYS A 250 -15.32 -26.46 40.28
#